data_39c8211ada779c678fcce08064b1ed9c
#
_entry.id   39c8211ada779c678fcce08064b1ed9c
#
_cell.length_a   1.000
_cell.length_b   1.000
_cell.length_c   1.000
_cell.angle_alpha   90.00
_cell.angle_beta   90.00
_cell.angle_gamma   90.00
#
_symmetry.space_group_name_H-M   'P 1'
#
loop_
_entity.id
_entity.type
_entity.pdbx_description
1 polymer ?
#
loop_
_entity_poly.entity_id
_entity_poly.type
_entity_poly.pdbx_seq_one_letter_code
_entity_poly.pdbx_strand_id
1 'polypeptide(L)'
;MKKLLFALLLLCSFHAKAADTLFIKQPQVPILIERHDNILLLMRLDATETKRLDDIELCFDDRLPLQYVKAVKLYYGGTEAQQYSKQKRFAPVDYITNFTPGKTLQAIPSYVVLKSKLQPTTHRFTLQAQQSLFPGVNYFWVSIEMQPNVPIKARLNAMISQAKADGKTLPIVNTSASDMNRRMGIGVRHAGDDNVSAYRIPGLVTTNKGTLLGVYDVRYNSSVDLQEHI
;
A
#
# COMPACT_ATOMS: atom_id res chain seq x y z
N MET A 1 -54.97 -45.68 14.88
CA MET A 1 -54.31 -44.67 15.69
C MET A 1 -52.88 -44.48 15.21
N LYS A 2 -52.65 -43.46 14.38
CA LYS A 2 -51.34 -43.19 13.78
C LYS A 2 -50.59 -42.21 14.68
N LYS A 3 -49.45 -42.65 15.29
CA LYS A 3 -48.60 -41.78 16.11
C LYS A 3 -47.77 -40.94 15.15
N LEU A 4 -47.99 -39.64 15.17
CA LEU A 4 -47.21 -38.67 14.42
C LEU A 4 -45.95 -38.35 15.25
N LEU A 5 -44.79 -38.78 14.77
CA LEU A 5 -43.50 -38.52 15.38
C LEU A 5 -43.03 -37.17 14.83
N PHE A 6 -43.11 -36.11 15.63
CA PHE A 6 -42.58 -34.78 15.29
C PHE A 6 -41.09 -34.80 15.59
N ALA A 7 -40.27 -34.98 14.57
CA ALA A 7 -38.82 -34.79 14.64
C ALA A 7 -38.52 -33.30 14.61
N LEU A 8 -38.22 -32.72 15.77
CA LEU A 8 -37.74 -31.35 15.91
C LEU A 8 -36.27 -31.32 15.43
N LEU A 9 -36.09 -30.98 14.18
CA LEU A 9 -34.75 -30.66 13.66
C LEU A 9 -34.30 -29.33 14.30
N LEU A 10 -33.48 -29.42 15.35
CA LEU A 10 -32.69 -28.29 15.81
C LEU A 10 -31.68 -27.94 14.72
N LEU A 11 -32.02 -27.00 13.89
CA LEU A 11 -31.06 -26.31 13.02
C LEU A 11 -30.15 -25.45 13.94
N CYS A 12 -29.09 -26.06 14.45
CA CYS A 12 -27.95 -25.29 14.95
C CYS A 12 -27.37 -24.54 13.76
N SER A 13 -27.84 -23.34 13.52
CA SER A 13 -27.15 -22.38 12.67
C SER A 13 -25.78 -22.12 13.28
N PHE A 14 -24.78 -22.86 12.87
CA PHE A 14 -23.40 -22.48 13.09
C PHE A 14 -23.20 -21.17 12.32
N HIS A 15 -23.40 -20.05 13.00
CA HIS A 15 -22.88 -18.79 12.52
C HIS A 15 -21.35 -18.93 12.60
N ALA A 16 -20.73 -19.33 11.51
CA ALA A 16 -19.29 -19.21 11.37
C ALA A 16 -18.98 -17.73 11.57
N LYS A 17 -18.49 -17.38 12.75
CA LYS A 17 -18.00 -16.03 13.03
C LYS A 17 -16.93 -15.77 11.97
N ALA A 18 -17.14 -14.78 11.12
CA ALA A 18 -16.11 -14.40 10.17
C ALA A 18 -14.82 -14.18 10.95
N ALA A 19 -13.77 -14.87 10.57
CA ALA A 19 -12.48 -14.71 11.24
C ALA A 19 -11.86 -13.39 10.82
N ASP A 20 -11.23 -12.68 11.75
CA ASP A 20 -10.41 -11.52 11.42
C ASP A 20 -9.36 -11.94 10.39
N THR A 21 -9.28 -11.22 9.28
CA THR A 21 -8.42 -11.60 8.16
C THR A 21 -7.66 -10.41 7.65
N LEU A 22 -6.35 -10.60 7.45
CA LEU A 22 -5.49 -9.62 6.83
C LEU A 22 -5.32 -9.93 5.34
N PHE A 23 -5.86 -9.07 4.49
CA PHE A 23 -5.67 -9.12 3.04
C PHE A 23 -4.50 -8.23 2.66
N ILE A 24 -3.61 -8.75 1.80
CA ILE A 24 -2.40 -8.06 1.36
C ILE A 24 -2.41 -7.97 -0.16
N LYS A 25 -2.04 -6.80 -0.67
CA LYS A 25 -1.82 -6.57 -2.09
C LYS A 25 -0.53 -5.78 -2.31
N GLN A 26 0.33 -6.27 -3.18
CA GLN A 26 1.53 -5.58 -3.63
C GLN A 26 1.22 -4.83 -4.94
N PRO A 27 1.42 -3.50 -5.02
CA PRO A 27 1.22 -2.74 -6.26
C PRO A 27 2.26 -3.13 -7.32
N GLN A 28 1.85 -3.18 -8.59
CA GLN A 28 2.73 -3.50 -9.73
C GLN A 28 3.38 -2.24 -10.33
N VAL A 29 3.85 -1.34 -9.49
CA VAL A 29 4.51 -0.10 -9.92
C VAL A 29 5.97 -0.09 -9.48
N PRO A 30 6.89 0.60 -10.19
CA PRO A 30 8.27 0.74 -9.75
C PRO A 30 8.38 1.39 -8.37
N ILE A 31 9.48 1.09 -7.67
CA ILE A 31 9.90 1.81 -6.46
C ILE A 31 10.75 2.98 -6.93
N LEU A 32 10.29 4.22 -6.72
CA LEU A 32 11.01 5.42 -7.13
C LEU A 32 12.10 5.76 -6.10
N ILE A 33 13.33 5.88 -6.57
CA ILE A 33 14.53 6.00 -5.72
C ILE A 33 14.47 7.29 -4.90
N GLU A 34 14.05 8.41 -5.51
CA GLU A 34 14.02 9.72 -4.85
C GLU A 34 12.78 9.93 -3.97
N ARG A 35 11.87 8.97 -3.97
CA ARG A 35 10.59 9.12 -3.26
C ARG A 35 10.72 8.67 -1.82
N HIS A 36 10.32 9.54 -0.88
CA HIS A 36 10.34 9.23 0.56
C HIS A 36 9.32 8.15 0.97
N ASP A 37 8.23 8.01 0.21
CA ASP A 37 7.18 7.04 0.47
C ASP A 37 6.79 6.33 -0.82
N ASN A 38 7.27 5.11 -0.99
CA ASN A 38 6.82 4.18 -2.02
C ASN A 38 5.95 3.13 -1.39
N ILE A 39 4.72 2.99 -1.84
CA ILE A 39 3.86 1.94 -1.32
C ILE A 39 4.43 0.58 -1.70
N LEU A 40 4.80 -0.18 -0.70
CA LEU A 40 5.32 -1.52 -0.85
C LEU A 40 4.21 -2.56 -0.78
N LEU A 41 3.38 -2.48 0.25
CA LEU A 41 2.24 -3.35 0.47
C LEU A 41 1.02 -2.54 0.88
N LEU A 42 -0.12 -2.87 0.31
CA LEU A 42 -1.44 -2.43 0.74
C LEU A 42 -2.04 -3.52 1.61
N MET A 43 -2.69 -3.12 2.70
CA MET A 43 -3.24 -4.03 3.67
C MET A 43 -4.67 -3.61 4.03
N ARG A 44 -5.58 -4.57 3.97
CA ARG A 44 -6.94 -4.44 4.46
C ARG A 44 -7.13 -5.49 5.57
N LEU A 45 -7.50 -5.04 6.75
CA LEU A 45 -7.80 -5.92 7.87
C LEU A 45 -9.28 -5.84 8.21
N ASP A 46 -9.97 -6.94 8.03
CA ASP A 46 -11.38 -7.08 8.38
C ASP A 46 -11.44 -7.55 9.84
N ALA A 47 -11.86 -6.67 10.75
CA ALA A 47 -11.98 -6.96 12.18
C ALA A 47 -13.44 -7.21 12.57
N THR A 48 -13.69 -8.31 13.28
CA THR A 48 -15.04 -8.67 13.74
C THR A 48 -15.46 -7.93 15.01
N GLU A 49 -14.49 -7.45 15.76
CA GLU A 49 -14.70 -6.72 17.01
C GLU A 49 -13.55 -5.73 17.25
N THR A 50 -13.66 -4.87 18.25
CA THR A 50 -12.55 -3.98 18.65
C THR A 50 -11.39 -4.83 19.16
N LYS A 51 -10.22 -4.61 18.59
CA LYS A 51 -8.96 -5.32 18.89
C LYS A 51 -7.78 -4.37 18.75
N ARG A 52 -6.59 -4.87 19.04
CA ARG A 52 -5.37 -4.14 18.77
C ARG A 52 -4.49 -4.95 17.84
N LEU A 53 -4.14 -4.38 16.69
CA LEU A 53 -3.04 -4.90 15.88
C LEU A 53 -1.73 -4.61 16.61
N ASP A 54 -1.03 -5.65 17.01
CA ASP A 54 0.22 -5.52 17.79
C ASP A 54 1.40 -5.22 16.90
N ASP A 55 1.63 -6.10 15.94
CA ASP A 55 2.77 -6.05 15.02
C ASP A 55 2.50 -6.82 13.73
N ILE A 56 3.35 -6.55 12.74
CA ILE A 56 3.47 -7.32 11.51
C ILE A 56 4.93 -7.70 11.26
N GLU A 57 5.18 -8.92 10.86
CA GLU A 57 6.49 -9.39 10.44
C GLU A 57 6.58 -9.37 8.92
N LEU A 58 7.54 -8.59 8.40
CA LEU A 58 7.87 -8.54 6.99
C LEU A 58 9.05 -9.42 6.65
N CYS A 59 9.02 -9.93 5.43
CA CYS A 59 10.14 -10.66 4.84
C CYS A 59 10.44 -10.06 3.46
N PHE A 60 11.68 -9.62 3.26
CA PHE A 60 12.22 -9.29 1.95
C PHE A 60 12.92 -10.51 1.37
N ASP A 61 12.90 -10.64 0.06
CA ASP A 61 13.79 -11.58 -0.60
C ASP A 61 15.25 -11.06 -0.55
N ASP A 62 16.20 -11.94 -0.87
CA ASP A 62 17.64 -11.66 -0.80
C ASP A 62 18.19 -10.92 -2.02
N ARG A 63 17.34 -10.58 -2.99
CA ARG A 63 17.75 -9.89 -4.23
C ARG A 63 18.17 -8.44 -4.04
N LEU A 64 17.73 -7.82 -2.94
CA LEU A 64 18.11 -6.45 -2.60
C LEU A 64 18.98 -6.44 -1.33
N PRO A 65 20.26 -6.02 -1.41
CA PRO A 65 21.05 -5.78 -0.21
C PRO A 65 20.43 -4.69 0.65
N LEU A 66 20.27 -4.96 1.95
CA LEU A 66 19.55 -4.09 2.89
C LEU A 66 20.18 -2.71 3.08
N GLN A 67 21.48 -2.56 2.78
CA GLN A 67 22.15 -1.26 2.79
C GLN A 67 21.52 -0.22 1.86
N TYR A 68 20.77 -0.67 0.85
CA TYR A 68 20.03 0.22 -0.06
C TYR A 68 18.65 0.62 0.46
N VAL A 69 18.19 0.02 1.55
CA VAL A 69 16.94 0.40 2.19
C VAL A 69 17.22 1.46 3.25
N LYS A 70 16.70 2.66 3.05
CA LYS A 70 16.85 3.75 4.00
C LYS A 70 15.85 3.64 5.15
N ALA A 71 14.60 3.31 4.83
CA ALA A 71 13.57 3.09 5.83
C ALA A 71 12.42 2.23 5.31
N VAL A 72 11.81 1.49 6.21
CA VAL A 72 10.50 0.87 6.03
C VAL A 72 9.54 1.48 7.05
N LYS A 73 8.34 1.84 6.62
CA LYS A 73 7.36 2.57 7.42
C LYS A 73 6.02 1.84 7.38
N LEU A 74 5.35 1.78 8.51
CA LEU A 74 3.96 1.27 8.61
C LEU A 74 3.03 2.44 8.86
N TYR A 75 2.00 2.57 8.04
CA TYR A 75 0.95 3.57 8.20
C TYR A 75 -0.40 2.92 8.47
N TYR A 76 -1.16 3.52 9.38
CA TYR A 76 -2.58 3.27 9.54
C TYR A 76 -3.37 4.27 8.70
N GLY A 77 -4.21 3.79 7.81
CA GLY A 77 -4.99 4.60 6.87
C GLY A 77 -6.42 4.89 7.32
N GLY A 78 -6.78 4.48 8.54
CA GLY A 78 -8.14 4.65 9.05
C GLY A 78 -9.09 3.52 8.67
N THR A 79 -10.35 3.69 9.04
CA THR A 79 -11.44 2.77 8.72
C THR A 79 -12.09 3.11 7.38
N GLU A 80 -12.85 2.19 6.83
CA GLU A 80 -13.65 2.43 5.61
C GLU A 80 -14.56 3.66 5.76
N ALA A 81 -15.25 3.80 6.89
CA ALA A 81 -16.12 4.95 7.17
C ALA A 81 -15.36 6.28 7.15
N GLN A 82 -14.14 6.33 7.69
CA GLN A 82 -13.30 7.54 7.67
C GLN A 82 -12.86 7.91 6.26
N GLN A 83 -12.57 6.93 5.44
CA GLN A 83 -12.13 7.13 4.07
C GLN A 83 -13.29 7.57 3.16
N TYR A 84 -14.46 6.95 3.28
CA TYR A 84 -15.64 7.32 2.49
C TYR A 84 -16.26 8.65 2.89
N SER A 85 -16.17 9.07 4.15
CA SER A 85 -16.76 10.33 4.62
C SER A 85 -16.10 11.57 4.01
N LYS A 86 -14.84 11.50 3.62
CA LYS A 86 -14.06 12.64 3.12
C LYS A 86 -13.90 12.69 1.61
N GLN A 87 -14.02 11.56 0.93
CA GLN A 87 -13.84 11.50 -0.53
C GLN A 87 -14.81 10.48 -1.16
N LYS A 88 -15.96 10.94 -1.59
CA LYS A 88 -17.04 10.14 -2.20
C LYS A 88 -16.65 9.36 -3.47
N ARG A 89 -15.40 9.40 -3.96
CA ARG A 89 -15.04 8.92 -5.31
C ARG A 89 -13.88 7.96 -5.40
N PHE A 90 -13.14 7.69 -4.33
CA PHE A 90 -11.94 6.88 -4.44
C PHE A 90 -11.97 5.70 -3.47
N ALA A 91 -11.76 4.52 -4.01
CA ALA A 91 -11.39 3.39 -3.19
C ALA A 91 -10.10 3.75 -2.39
N PRO A 92 -9.93 3.26 -1.17
CA PRO A 92 -8.74 3.53 -0.36
C PRO A 92 -7.41 3.27 -1.09
N VAL A 93 -7.43 2.31 -2.01
CA VAL A 93 -6.29 1.95 -2.87
C VAL A 93 -5.94 3.06 -3.85
N ASP A 94 -6.93 3.71 -4.47
CA ASP A 94 -6.70 4.79 -5.45
C ASP A 94 -6.13 6.03 -4.79
N TYR A 95 -6.55 6.29 -3.55
CA TYR A 95 -6.03 7.39 -2.76
C TYR A 95 -4.53 7.24 -2.44
N ILE A 96 -4.12 6.04 -2.12
CA ILE A 96 -2.73 5.72 -1.79
C ILE A 96 -1.84 5.71 -3.05
N THR A 97 -2.37 5.34 -4.21
CA THR A 97 -1.62 5.36 -5.48
C THR A 97 -1.43 6.77 -6.04
N ASN A 98 -2.28 7.72 -5.67
CA ASN A 98 -2.19 9.13 -6.09
C ASN A 98 -1.23 9.98 -5.25
N PHE A 99 -0.37 9.36 -4.45
CA PHE A 99 0.70 10.07 -3.75
C PHE A 99 1.60 10.77 -4.76
N THR A 100 1.58 12.08 -4.73
CA THR A 100 2.51 12.89 -5.51
C THR A 100 3.93 12.66 -4.99
N PRO A 101 4.85 12.18 -5.82
CA PRO A 101 6.26 12.07 -5.46
C PRO A 101 6.81 13.43 -5.00
N GLY A 102 7.74 13.43 -4.06
CA GLY A 102 8.36 14.65 -3.56
C GLY A 102 7.53 15.46 -2.57
N LYS A 103 6.22 15.28 -2.51
CA LYS A 103 5.44 15.80 -1.39
C LYS A 103 5.58 14.83 -0.23
N THR A 104 6.21 15.33 0.82
CA THR A 104 6.32 14.67 2.11
C THR A 104 4.95 14.36 2.70
N LEU A 105 4.92 13.71 3.85
CA LEU A 105 3.75 13.41 4.70
C LEU A 105 2.69 14.52 4.81
N GLN A 106 3.00 15.75 4.43
CA GLN A 106 2.04 16.88 4.42
C GLN A 106 0.86 16.68 3.46
N ALA A 107 0.99 15.81 2.45
CA ALA A 107 -0.11 15.45 1.57
C ALA A 107 -0.96 14.28 2.10
N ILE A 108 -0.52 13.64 3.18
CA ILE A 108 -1.26 12.56 3.84
C ILE A 108 -2.38 13.18 4.67
N PRO A 109 -3.63 12.70 4.56
CA PRO A 109 -4.71 13.18 5.40
C PRO A 109 -4.37 13.06 6.88
N SER A 110 -4.87 13.99 7.67
CA SER A 110 -4.61 14.05 9.12
C SER A 110 -5.05 12.81 9.90
N TYR A 111 -5.92 11.95 9.33
CA TYR A 111 -6.33 10.68 9.93
C TYR A 111 -5.37 9.53 9.64
N VAL A 112 -4.42 9.74 8.75
CA VAL A 112 -3.39 8.74 8.46
C VAL A 112 -2.24 8.91 9.44
N VAL A 113 -1.89 7.83 10.10
CA VAL A 113 -0.92 7.85 11.21
C VAL A 113 0.26 6.94 10.90
N LEU A 114 1.47 7.51 10.97
CA LEU A 114 2.71 6.71 10.97
C LEU A 114 2.78 5.93 12.28
N LYS A 115 2.81 4.61 12.19
CA LYS A 115 2.85 3.70 13.35
C LYS A 115 4.27 3.31 13.72
N SER A 116 5.08 2.99 12.71
CA SER A 116 6.49 2.67 12.93
C SER A 116 7.35 3.02 11.71
N LYS A 117 8.63 3.27 11.99
CA LYS A 117 9.67 3.50 10.99
C LYS A 117 10.95 2.86 11.49
N LEU A 118 11.60 2.05 10.65
CA LEU A 118 12.89 1.46 10.95
C LEU A 118 13.73 1.29 9.67
N GLN A 119 15.04 1.17 9.83
CA GLN A 119 15.94 0.65 8.81
C GLN A 119 16.16 -0.84 9.10
N PRO A 120 15.80 -1.75 8.17
CA PRO A 120 15.95 -3.17 8.42
C PRO A 120 17.45 -3.58 8.43
N THR A 121 17.83 -4.40 9.38
CA THR A 121 19.16 -5.00 9.48
C THR A 121 19.19 -6.46 9.08
N THR A 122 18.03 -7.08 8.95
CA THR A 122 17.80 -8.46 8.50
C THR A 122 16.67 -8.48 7.49
N HIS A 123 16.63 -9.50 6.61
CA HIS A 123 15.57 -9.65 5.62
C HIS A 123 14.21 -10.00 6.22
N ARG A 124 14.17 -10.44 7.47
CA ARG A 124 12.96 -10.66 8.25
C ARG A 124 12.98 -9.75 9.46
N PHE A 125 11.97 -8.89 9.60
CA PHE A 125 11.90 -7.88 10.65
C PHE A 125 10.47 -7.53 11.00
N THR A 126 10.26 -6.98 12.18
CA THR A 126 8.93 -6.67 12.73
C THR A 126 8.70 -5.15 12.75
N LEU A 127 7.54 -4.74 12.25
CA LEU A 127 7.01 -3.39 12.39
C LEU A 127 5.95 -3.38 13.49
N GLN A 128 6.16 -2.58 14.51
CA GLN A 128 5.22 -2.38 15.61
C GLN A 128 4.02 -1.55 15.11
N ALA A 129 2.82 -2.08 15.23
CA ALA A 129 1.60 -1.38 14.85
C ALA A 129 0.99 -0.65 16.04
N GLN A 130 0.76 -1.35 17.15
CA GLN A 130 0.14 -0.84 18.36
C GLN A 130 -1.09 0.03 18.03
N GLN A 131 -1.96 -0.51 17.15
CA GLN A 131 -3.10 0.20 16.59
C GLN A 131 -4.41 -0.46 16.99
N SER A 132 -5.30 0.33 17.61
CA SER A 132 -6.69 -0.12 17.83
C SER A 132 -7.40 -0.29 16.50
N LEU A 133 -8.01 -1.45 16.33
CA LEU A 133 -8.87 -1.80 15.22
C LEU A 133 -10.32 -1.57 15.63
N PHE A 134 -11.10 -1.08 14.68
CA PHE A 134 -12.54 -0.94 14.85
C PHE A 134 -13.26 -2.06 14.07
N PRO A 135 -14.45 -2.49 14.53
CA PRO A 135 -15.23 -3.45 13.79
C PRO A 135 -15.45 -3.02 12.34
N GLY A 136 -15.27 -3.95 11.39
CA GLY A 136 -15.29 -3.67 9.97
C GLY A 136 -13.89 -3.54 9.38
N VAL A 137 -13.77 -2.79 8.30
CA VAL A 137 -12.54 -2.68 7.51
C VAL A 137 -11.62 -1.61 8.07
N ASN A 138 -10.37 -1.99 8.31
CA ASN A 138 -9.27 -1.12 8.70
C ASN A 138 -8.18 -1.20 7.62
N TYR A 139 -7.61 -0.06 7.24
CA TYR A 139 -6.61 0.03 6.19
C TYR A 139 -5.23 0.38 6.74
N PHE A 140 -4.24 -0.29 6.20
CA PHE A 140 -2.84 -0.03 6.47
C PHE A 140 -2.05 -0.07 5.16
N TRP A 141 -0.84 0.47 5.18
CA TRP A 141 0.14 0.19 4.15
C TRP A 141 1.55 0.22 4.69
N VAL A 142 2.40 -0.55 4.05
CA VAL A 142 3.85 -0.49 4.24
C VAL A 142 4.44 0.36 3.14
N SER A 143 5.27 1.32 3.52
CA SER A 143 6.03 2.16 2.62
C SER A 143 7.52 1.85 2.73
N ILE A 144 8.25 2.05 1.63
CA ILE A 144 9.71 1.92 1.59
C ILE A 144 10.36 3.19 1.04
N GLU A 145 11.47 3.58 1.65
CA GLU A 145 12.34 4.66 1.21
C GLU A 145 13.71 4.07 0.86
N MET A 146 14.20 4.38 -0.32
CA MET A 146 15.47 3.83 -0.82
C MET A 146 16.62 4.80 -0.58
N GLN A 147 17.85 4.26 -0.51
CA GLN A 147 19.06 5.08 -0.58
C GLN A 147 19.27 5.60 -2.02
N PRO A 148 19.82 6.81 -2.20
CA PRO A 148 20.00 7.40 -3.53
C PRO A 148 20.90 6.58 -4.47
N ASN A 149 21.81 5.79 -3.90
CA ASN A 149 22.78 4.99 -4.64
C ASN A 149 22.32 3.55 -4.94
N VAL A 150 21.02 3.24 -4.74
CA VAL A 150 20.51 1.91 -5.11
C VAL A 150 20.61 1.68 -6.60
N PRO A 151 21.13 0.53 -7.07
CA PRO A 151 21.21 0.24 -8.48
C PRO A 151 19.84 0.17 -9.15
N ILE A 152 19.66 0.84 -10.29
CA ILE A 152 18.38 0.84 -11.04
C ILE A 152 17.94 -0.58 -11.45
N LYS A 153 18.90 -1.50 -11.60
CA LYS A 153 18.63 -2.91 -11.91
C LYS A 153 18.19 -3.74 -10.70
N ALA A 154 18.28 -3.18 -9.48
CA ALA A 154 17.86 -3.88 -8.28
C ALA A 154 16.38 -4.25 -8.34
N ARG A 155 16.05 -5.31 -7.61
CA ARG A 155 14.70 -5.87 -7.54
C ARG A 155 14.36 -6.14 -6.09
N LEU A 156 13.10 -6.03 -5.78
CA LEU A 156 12.58 -6.32 -4.44
C LEU A 156 11.25 -7.04 -4.55
N ASN A 157 11.11 -8.11 -3.78
CA ASN A 157 9.83 -8.66 -3.39
C ASN A 157 9.69 -8.59 -1.87
N ALA A 158 8.49 -8.29 -1.41
CA ALA A 158 8.15 -8.20 0.01
C ALA A 158 6.89 -8.99 0.31
N MET A 159 6.87 -9.63 1.45
CA MET A 159 5.69 -10.34 1.95
C MET A 159 5.54 -10.11 3.45
N ILE A 160 4.32 -10.26 3.95
CA ILE A 160 4.06 -10.36 5.38
C ILE A 160 4.04 -11.85 5.72
N SER A 161 4.92 -12.27 6.60
CA SER A 161 5.02 -13.64 7.09
C SER A 161 4.12 -13.90 8.28
N GLN A 162 3.88 -12.87 9.10
CA GLN A 162 3.02 -12.94 10.27
C GLN A 162 2.39 -11.59 10.59
N ALA A 163 1.19 -11.60 11.15
CA ALA A 163 0.56 -10.45 11.79
C ALA A 163 -0.13 -10.92 13.07
N LYS A 164 -0.07 -10.11 14.12
CA LYS A 164 -0.68 -10.43 15.41
C LYS A 164 -1.64 -9.34 15.84
N ALA A 165 -2.79 -9.76 16.36
CA ALA A 165 -3.75 -8.89 17.04
C ALA A 165 -4.14 -9.52 18.38
N ASP A 166 -4.08 -8.73 19.47
CA ASP A 166 -4.27 -9.17 20.85
C ASP A 166 -3.50 -10.47 21.17
N GLY A 167 -2.23 -10.52 20.74
CA GLY A 167 -1.34 -11.65 20.93
C GLY A 167 -1.61 -12.89 20.04
N LYS A 168 -2.67 -12.86 19.22
CA LYS A 168 -3.06 -13.97 18.34
C LYS A 168 -2.64 -13.73 16.92
N THR A 169 -2.13 -14.76 16.25
CA THR A 169 -1.80 -14.70 14.81
C THR A 169 -3.06 -14.60 13.97
N LEU A 170 -3.06 -13.66 13.03
CA LEU A 170 -4.15 -13.45 12.08
C LEU A 170 -3.96 -14.34 10.83
N PRO A 171 -5.06 -14.85 10.26
CA PRO A 171 -5.06 -15.38 8.90
C PRO A 171 -4.63 -14.32 7.90
N ILE A 172 -3.76 -14.69 6.96
CA ILE A 172 -3.25 -13.80 5.92
C ILE A 172 -3.68 -14.33 4.55
N VAL A 173 -4.28 -13.45 3.75
CA VAL A 173 -4.64 -13.71 2.36
C VAL A 173 -3.83 -12.78 1.46
N ASN A 174 -2.87 -13.33 0.74
CA ASN A 174 -2.11 -12.58 -0.25
C ASN A 174 -2.84 -12.59 -1.59
N THR A 175 -3.26 -11.43 -2.07
CA THR A 175 -3.95 -11.24 -3.36
C THR A 175 -3.01 -10.79 -4.47
N SER A 176 -1.71 -10.69 -4.20
CA SER A 176 -0.70 -10.35 -5.20
C SER A 176 -0.32 -11.56 -6.05
N ALA A 177 0.23 -11.31 -7.23
CA ALA A 177 0.88 -12.38 -8.01
C ALA A 177 2.05 -12.98 -7.21
N SER A 178 2.25 -14.28 -7.33
CA SER A 178 3.26 -15.03 -6.55
C SER A 178 4.71 -14.66 -6.90
N ASP A 179 4.92 -14.13 -8.10
CA ASP A 179 6.22 -13.79 -8.68
C ASP A 179 6.52 -12.28 -8.68
N MET A 180 5.90 -11.52 -7.78
CA MET A 180 6.11 -10.08 -7.68
C MET A 180 7.61 -9.76 -7.60
N ASN A 181 8.04 -8.89 -8.49
CA ASN A 181 9.43 -8.53 -8.66
C ASN A 181 9.52 -7.04 -9.01
N ARG A 182 9.40 -6.19 -8.02
CA ARG A 182 9.35 -4.75 -8.20
C ARG A 182 10.71 -4.20 -8.60
N ARG A 183 10.68 -3.41 -9.66
CA ARG A 183 11.88 -2.73 -10.20
C ARG A 183 12.09 -1.40 -9.49
N MET A 184 13.33 -0.95 -9.45
CA MET A 184 13.64 0.45 -9.14
C MET A 184 13.29 1.33 -10.34
N GLY A 185 13.00 2.59 -10.07
CA GLY A 185 12.71 3.60 -11.07
C GLY A 185 13.20 4.98 -10.62
N ILE A 186 13.37 5.86 -11.58
CA ILE A 186 13.66 7.28 -11.37
C ILE A 186 12.49 8.06 -11.93
N GLY A 187 11.95 8.98 -11.15
CA GLY A 187 10.94 9.89 -11.61
C GLY A 187 11.59 10.99 -12.47
N VAL A 188 11.16 11.09 -13.72
CA VAL A 188 11.74 12.11 -14.64
C VAL A 188 11.15 13.49 -14.36
N ARG A 189 9.84 13.53 -14.05
CA ARG A 189 9.11 14.75 -13.68
C ARG A 189 7.98 14.40 -12.72
N HIS A 190 7.70 15.30 -11.81
CA HIS A 190 6.65 15.15 -10.82
C HIS A 190 5.75 16.38 -10.78
N ALA A 191 4.49 16.23 -10.40
CA ALA A 191 3.62 17.37 -10.16
C ALA A 191 4.25 18.28 -9.09
N GLY A 192 4.35 19.57 -9.40
CA GLY A 192 5.03 20.58 -8.58
C GLY A 192 6.47 20.88 -9.01
N ASP A 193 7.14 20.03 -9.81
CA ASP A 193 8.42 20.39 -10.42
C ASP A 193 8.21 21.57 -11.37
N ASP A 194 9.15 22.51 -11.40
CA ASP A 194 9.12 23.68 -12.28
C ASP A 194 7.82 24.51 -12.18
N ASN A 195 7.13 24.46 -11.03
CA ASN A 195 5.81 25.05 -10.78
C ASN A 195 4.69 24.50 -11.68
N VAL A 196 4.84 23.31 -12.21
CA VAL A 196 3.86 22.65 -13.07
C VAL A 196 2.87 21.84 -12.22
N SER A 197 1.57 22.06 -12.43
CA SER A 197 0.51 21.36 -11.72
C SER A 197 0.48 19.86 -12.06
N ALA A 198 0.70 19.51 -13.33
CA ALA A 198 0.73 18.12 -13.76
C ALA A 198 1.54 17.94 -15.06
N TYR A 199 2.22 16.79 -15.16
CA TYR A 199 2.81 16.26 -16.38
C TYR A 199 1.96 15.07 -16.83
N ARG A 200 1.46 15.10 -18.06
CA ARG A 200 0.50 14.10 -18.56
C ARG A 200 0.85 13.62 -19.97
N ILE A 201 0.20 12.54 -20.38
CA ILE A 201 0.25 11.98 -21.74
C ILE A 201 1.71 11.75 -22.19
N PRO A 202 2.50 10.96 -21.45
CA PRO A 202 3.89 10.73 -21.82
C PRO A 202 3.98 9.91 -23.12
N GLY A 203 4.84 10.36 -24.03
CA GLY A 203 5.29 9.60 -25.18
C GLY A 203 6.77 9.26 -25.02
N LEU A 204 7.19 8.11 -25.56
CA LEU A 204 8.56 7.66 -25.48
C LEU A 204 8.99 7.10 -26.84
N VAL A 205 10.14 7.55 -27.35
CA VAL A 205 10.71 7.06 -28.61
C VAL A 205 12.22 6.91 -28.48
N THR A 206 12.76 5.91 -29.15
CA THR A 206 14.21 5.71 -29.25
C THR A 206 14.68 6.12 -30.62
N THR A 207 15.69 6.98 -30.69
CA THR A 207 16.32 7.37 -31.96
C THR A 207 17.19 6.23 -32.55
N ASN A 208 17.55 6.33 -33.81
CA ASN A 208 18.46 5.36 -34.47
C ASN A 208 19.84 5.27 -33.80
N LYS A 209 20.22 6.30 -33.01
CA LYS A 209 21.49 6.33 -32.26
C LYS A 209 21.33 5.79 -30.83
N GLY A 210 20.14 5.26 -30.46
CA GLY A 210 19.87 4.71 -29.12
C GLY A 210 19.52 5.77 -28.07
N THR A 211 19.36 7.05 -28.47
CA THR A 211 18.89 8.09 -27.52
C THR A 211 17.42 7.93 -27.25
N LEU A 212 17.05 7.91 -25.98
CA LEU A 212 15.67 7.84 -25.52
C LEU A 212 15.12 9.28 -25.40
N LEU A 213 14.03 9.57 -26.11
CA LEU A 213 13.32 10.84 -26.05
C LEU A 213 11.97 10.63 -25.34
N GLY A 214 11.76 11.39 -24.27
CA GLY A 214 10.48 11.45 -23.57
C GLY A 214 9.80 12.79 -23.86
N VAL A 215 8.54 12.75 -24.25
CA VAL A 215 7.68 13.92 -24.45
C VAL A 215 6.45 13.82 -23.55
N TYR A 216 5.90 14.94 -23.11
CA TYR A 216 4.73 14.97 -22.25
C TYR A 216 4.06 16.34 -22.28
N ASP A 217 2.79 16.37 -21.95
CA ASP A 217 2.05 17.62 -21.75
C ASP A 217 2.45 18.27 -20.42
N VAL A 218 2.74 19.57 -20.48
CA VAL A 218 3.02 20.39 -19.30
C VAL A 218 1.78 21.23 -18.96
N ARG A 219 1.22 21.02 -17.75
CA ARG A 219 -0.01 21.69 -17.35
C ARG A 219 0.23 22.52 -16.10
N TYR A 220 0.23 23.82 -16.27
CA TYR A 220 0.59 24.77 -15.21
C TYR A 220 -0.51 24.94 -14.16
N ASN A 221 -1.78 25.09 -14.58
CA ASN A 221 -2.85 25.54 -13.68
C ASN A 221 -3.67 24.38 -13.08
N SER A 222 -3.89 23.30 -13.81
CA SER A 222 -4.66 22.17 -13.35
C SER A 222 -4.30 20.88 -14.08
N SER A 223 -4.88 19.74 -13.66
CA SER A 223 -4.68 18.45 -14.32
C SER A 223 -5.76 18.10 -15.35
N VAL A 224 -6.72 19.00 -15.64
CA VAL A 224 -7.81 18.76 -16.59
C VAL A 224 -7.34 18.75 -18.04
N ASP A 225 -8.07 18.04 -18.91
CA ASP A 225 -7.62 17.77 -20.28
C ASP A 225 -7.67 18.98 -21.20
N LEU A 226 -8.64 19.83 -21.04
CA LEU A 226 -8.77 21.08 -21.81
C LEU A 226 -8.52 22.24 -20.88
N GLN A 227 -7.40 22.89 -21.01
CA GLN A 227 -7.11 24.19 -20.39
C GLN A 227 -7.26 25.26 -21.45
N GLU A 228 -8.12 26.22 -21.15
CA GLU A 228 -8.33 27.41 -21.99
C GLU A 228 -7.14 28.34 -21.85
N HIS A 229 -5.97 27.98 -22.12
CA HIS A 229 -4.86 28.94 -22.37
C HIS A 229 -3.61 28.19 -22.77
N ILE A 230 -3.37 28.29 -23.99
CA ILE A 230 -2.05 28.17 -24.59
C ILE A 230 -1.34 29.50 -24.42
#